data_55c9c15dfb80298c09699f8e56ebaf8c
#
_entry.id   55c9c15dfb80298c09699f8e56ebaf8c
#
_cell.length_a   1.000
_cell.length_b   1.000
_cell.length_c   1.000
_cell.angle_alpha   90.00
_cell.angle_beta   90.00
_cell.angle_gamma   90.00
#
_symmetry.space_group_name_H-M   'P 1'
#
loop_
_entity.id
_entity.type
_entity.pdbx_description
1 polymer ?
#
loop_
_entity_poly.entity_id
_entity_poly.type
_entity_poly.pdbx_seq_one_letter_code
_entity_poly.pdbx_strand_id
1 'polypeptide(L)'
;MKAMVRYLGHRMLADGGRGFDFSFSLAGAETALITIEASLDLFTGPDRIAIQEGAGICYETLKSRVEADSYSPPARFTLTSSDVAQYRQLTKLSGKGPFR
;
A
#
# COMPACT_ATOMS: atom_id res chain seq x y z
N MET A 1 -14.01 -14.92 2.42
CA MET A 1 -14.04 -14.02 3.58
C MET A 1 -13.66 -12.62 3.14
N LYS A 2 -14.36 -11.63 3.63
CA LYS A 2 -14.16 -10.26 3.16
C LYS A 2 -13.35 -9.46 4.16
N ALA A 3 -12.29 -8.83 3.69
CA ALA A 3 -11.47 -7.96 4.50
C ALA A 3 -11.85 -6.51 4.25
N MET A 4 -11.79 -5.70 5.30
CA MET A 4 -11.98 -4.26 5.17
C MET A 4 -10.65 -3.58 5.43
N VAL A 5 -10.21 -2.83 4.44
CA VAL A 5 -8.96 -2.07 4.52
C VAL A 5 -9.30 -0.61 4.34
N ARG A 6 -8.84 0.22 5.27
CA ARG A 6 -9.15 1.64 5.24
C ARG A 6 -7.88 2.45 5.42
N TYR A 7 -7.67 3.40 4.54
CA TYR A 7 -6.53 4.32 4.63
C TYR A 7 -6.80 5.37 5.71
N LEU A 8 -5.84 5.56 6.60
CA LEU A 8 -5.97 6.52 7.70
C LEU A 8 -5.14 7.78 7.49
N GLY A 9 -4.05 7.69 6.76
CA GLY A 9 -3.18 8.84 6.54
C GLY A 9 -1.73 8.42 6.40
N HIS A 10 -0.86 9.40 6.25
CA HIS A 10 0.57 9.12 6.14
C HIS A 10 1.37 10.10 6.99
N ARG A 11 2.62 9.73 7.24
CA ARG A 11 3.52 10.56 8.03
C ARG A 11 4.94 10.41 7.48
N MET A 12 5.78 11.40 7.78
CA MET A 12 7.16 11.35 7.38
C MET A 12 7.96 10.48 8.36
N LEU A 13 8.79 9.61 7.83
CA LEU A 13 9.67 8.79 8.64
C LEU A 13 10.98 9.54 8.88
N ALA A 14 11.74 9.07 9.86
CA ALA A 14 13.00 9.72 10.25
C ALA A 14 14.01 9.78 9.10
N ASP A 15 13.98 8.80 8.20
CA ASP A 15 14.90 8.72 7.07
C ASP A 15 14.41 9.47 5.82
N GLY A 16 13.31 10.18 5.92
CA GLY A 16 12.74 10.91 4.79
C GLY A 16 11.72 10.14 3.99
N GLY A 17 11.52 8.87 4.28
CA GLY A 17 10.46 8.08 3.65
C GLY A 17 9.10 8.42 4.22
N ARG A 18 8.12 7.60 3.89
CA ARG A 18 6.75 7.80 4.34
C ARG A 18 6.18 6.53 4.95
N GLY A 19 5.43 6.69 6.04
CA GLY A 19 4.66 5.59 6.60
C GLY A 19 3.20 5.81 6.27
N PHE A 20 2.55 4.81 5.69
CA PHE A 20 1.14 4.88 5.34
C PHE A 20 0.37 3.99 6.31
N ASP A 21 -0.56 4.58 7.04
CA ASP A 21 -1.30 3.89 8.08
C ASP A 21 -2.66 3.43 7.57
N PHE A 22 -3.00 2.20 7.89
CA PHE A 22 -4.26 1.59 7.49
C PHE A 22 -4.89 0.88 8.67
N SER A 23 -6.21 0.79 8.66
CA SER A 23 -6.92 -0.13 9.53
C SER A 23 -7.33 -1.33 8.69
N PHE A 24 -7.29 -2.50 9.32
CA PHE A 24 -7.60 -3.75 8.67
C PHE A 24 -8.46 -4.60 9.60
N SER A 25 -9.52 -5.17 9.04
CA SER A 25 -10.35 -6.10 9.81
C SER A 25 -10.90 -7.16 8.88
N LEU A 26 -11.03 -8.37 9.41
CA LEU A 26 -11.78 -9.43 8.78
C LEU A 26 -13.15 -9.45 9.43
N ALA A 27 -14.13 -9.94 8.71
CA ALA A 27 -15.50 -10.00 9.23
C ALA A 27 -15.52 -10.70 10.59
N GLY A 28 -16.05 -10.03 11.58
CA GLY A 28 -16.17 -10.58 12.93
C GLY A 28 -14.91 -10.54 13.77
N ALA A 29 -13.84 -9.93 13.26
CA ALA A 29 -12.57 -9.85 13.99
C ALA A 29 -12.30 -8.42 14.44
N GLU A 30 -11.37 -8.28 15.37
CA GLU A 30 -10.95 -6.96 15.83
C GLU A 30 -10.20 -6.22 14.72
N THR A 31 -10.31 -4.90 14.77
CA THR A 31 -9.60 -4.05 13.83
C THR A 31 -8.13 -3.94 14.26
N ALA A 32 -7.23 -4.12 13.32
CA ALA A 32 -5.79 -3.96 13.55
C ALA A 32 -5.30 -2.73 12.80
N LEU A 33 -4.22 -2.15 13.31
CA LEU A 33 -3.55 -1.04 12.65
C LEU A 33 -2.30 -1.57 11.96
N ILE A 34 -2.11 -1.14 10.71
CA ILE A 34 -1.00 -1.59 9.90
C ILE A 34 -0.30 -0.37 9.33
N THR A 35 1.02 -0.35 9.41
CA THR A 35 1.83 0.70 8.81
C THR A 35 2.67 0.10 7.69
N ILE A 36 2.58 0.67 6.51
CA ILE A 36 3.42 0.29 5.38
C ILE A 36 4.44 1.39 5.18
N GLU A 37 5.72 1.05 5.29
CA GLU A 37 6.81 2.01 5.18
C GLU A 37 7.35 2.02 3.77
N ALA A 38 7.44 3.20 3.18
CA ALA A 38 8.01 3.39 1.85
C ALA A 38 9.25 4.24 1.99
N SER A 39 10.40 3.71 1.53
CA SER A 39 11.66 4.42 1.65
C SER A 39 11.70 5.65 0.77
N LEU A 40 12.58 6.59 1.12
CA LEU A 40 12.77 7.81 0.34
C LEU A 40 13.07 7.50 -1.12
N ASP A 41 13.78 6.42 -1.38
CA ASP A 41 14.17 6.03 -2.74
C ASP A 41 12.98 5.88 -3.68
N LEU A 42 11.83 5.50 -3.15
CA LEU A 42 10.63 5.34 -3.98
C LEU A 42 10.06 6.68 -4.44
N PHE A 43 10.41 7.75 -3.77
CA PHE A 43 9.89 9.08 -4.08
C PHE A 43 10.90 9.96 -4.80
N THR A 44 12.03 9.39 -5.18
CA THR A 44 13.09 10.12 -5.88
C THR A 44 13.52 9.34 -7.11
N GLY A 45 14.26 10.01 -8.00
CA GLY A 45 14.76 9.36 -9.20
C GLY A 45 13.76 9.39 -10.35
N PRO A 46 14.13 8.79 -11.48
CA PRO A 46 13.31 8.86 -12.70
C PRO A 46 11.99 8.09 -12.59
N ASP A 47 11.97 7.05 -11.77
CA ASP A 47 10.75 6.24 -11.61
C ASP A 47 10.01 6.55 -10.33
N ARG A 48 10.25 7.74 -9.77
CA ARG A 48 9.66 8.10 -8.50
C ARG A 48 8.13 8.08 -8.55
N ILE A 49 7.53 7.84 -7.38
CA ILE A 49 6.09 7.93 -7.22
C ILE A 49 5.75 9.19 -6.43
N ALA A 50 4.54 9.68 -6.63
CA ALA A 50 4.02 10.77 -5.82
C ALA A 50 3.49 10.21 -4.50
N ILE A 51 3.44 11.04 -3.47
CA ILE A 51 2.95 10.60 -2.16
C ILE A 51 1.52 10.08 -2.26
N GLN A 52 0.68 10.75 -3.05
CA GLN A 52 -0.70 10.31 -3.24
C GLN A 52 -0.76 8.96 -3.94
N GLU A 53 0.12 8.75 -4.91
CA GLU A 53 0.23 7.48 -5.61
C GLU A 53 0.68 6.39 -4.64
N GLY A 54 1.58 6.75 -3.72
CA GLY A 54 2.08 5.81 -2.71
C GLY A 54 0.97 5.24 -1.85
N ALA A 55 0.01 6.08 -1.45
CA ALA A 55 -1.12 5.62 -0.65
C ALA A 55 -1.94 4.57 -1.42
N GLY A 56 -2.19 4.83 -2.71
CA GLY A 56 -2.93 3.90 -3.55
C GLY A 56 -2.19 2.58 -3.74
N ILE A 57 -0.88 2.64 -3.96
CA ILE A 57 -0.07 1.44 -4.13
C ILE A 57 -0.08 0.61 -2.86
N CYS A 58 0.08 1.25 -1.70
CA CYS A 58 0.05 0.55 -0.42
C CYS A 58 -1.30 -0.11 -0.17
N TYR A 59 -2.38 0.59 -0.49
CA TYR A 59 -3.73 0.05 -0.33
C TYR A 59 -3.91 -1.22 -1.17
N GLU A 60 -3.55 -1.16 -2.45
CA GLU A 60 -3.69 -2.30 -3.34
C GLU A 60 -2.79 -3.45 -2.94
N THR A 61 -1.57 -3.14 -2.52
CA THR A 61 -0.63 -4.17 -2.08
C THR A 61 -1.16 -4.90 -0.86
N LEU A 62 -1.65 -4.16 0.13
CA LEU A 62 -2.20 -4.75 1.35
C LEU A 62 -3.43 -5.60 1.02
N LYS A 63 -4.33 -5.05 0.21
CA LYS A 63 -5.55 -5.74 -0.17
C LYS A 63 -5.26 -7.03 -0.91
N SER A 64 -4.32 -6.99 -1.86
CA SER A 64 -3.95 -8.16 -2.63
C SER A 64 -3.37 -9.26 -1.75
N ARG A 65 -2.51 -8.89 -0.81
CA ARG A 65 -1.89 -9.89 0.08
C ARG A 65 -2.92 -10.55 0.97
N VAL A 66 -3.84 -9.76 1.50
CA VAL A 66 -4.89 -10.29 2.37
C VAL A 66 -5.81 -11.23 1.60
N GLU A 67 -6.22 -10.83 0.41
CA GLU A 67 -7.14 -11.63 -0.39
C GLU A 67 -6.49 -12.91 -0.90
N ALA A 68 -5.19 -12.84 -1.26
CA ALA A 68 -4.51 -13.99 -1.81
C ALA A 68 -4.24 -15.06 -0.76
N ASP A 69 -3.81 -14.63 0.43
CA ASP A 69 -3.34 -15.56 1.46
C ASP A 69 -4.36 -15.82 2.56
N SER A 70 -5.40 -15.01 2.63
CA SER A 70 -6.43 -15.13 3.67
C SER A 70 -5.83 -15.11 5.07
N TYR A 71 -4.79 -14.31 5.28
CA TYR A 71 -4.11 -14.25 6.57
C TYR A 71 -4.01 -12.81 7.04
N SER A 72 -3.73 -12.67 8.34
CA SER A 72 -3.54 -11.35 8.92
C SER A 72 -2.15 -10.83 8.56
N PRO A 73 -2.06 -9.65 7.97
CA PRO A 73 -0.76 -9.07 7.66
C PRO A 73 -0.03 -8.65 8.93
N PRO A 74 1.30 -8.50 8.87
CA PRO A 74 2.04 -7.98 10.02
C PRO A 74 1.66 -6.53 10.29
N ALA A 75 1.87 -6.09 11.52
CA ALA A 75 1.54 -4.71 11.90
C ALA A 75 2.35 -3.67 11.13
N ARG A 76 3.49 -4.07 10.59
CA ARG A 76 4.36 -3.18 9.83
C ARG A 76 5.12 -3.97 8.78
N PHE A 77 5.19 -3.43 7.58
CA PHE A 77 6.06 -4.02 6.55
C PHE A 77 6.47 -2.92 5.57
N THR A 78 7.43 -3.23 4.71
CA THR A 78 8.04 -2.27 3.82
C THR A 78 7.53 -2.46 2.39
N LEU A 79 7.15 -1.36 1.75
CA LEU A 79 6.79 -1.36 0.34
C LEU A 79 8.08 -1.46 -0.47
N THR A 80 8.12 -2.35 -1.44
CA THR A 80 9.31 -2.54 -2.27
C THR A 80 9.11 -1.97 -3.66
N SER A 81 10.22 -1.79 -4.38
CA SER A 81 10.13 -1.36 -5.78
C SER A 81 9.40 -2.38 -6.62
N SER A 82 9.47 -3.64 -6.24
CA SER A 82 8.73 -4.71 -6.90
C SER A 82 7.22 -4.52 -6.76
N ASP A 83 6.78 -4.11 -5.58
CA ASP A 83 5.36 -3.82 -5.35
C ASP A 83 4.88 -2.67 -6.24
N VAL A 84 5.70 -1.63 -6.37
CA VAL A 84 5.39 -0.49 -7.21
C VAL A 84 5.28 -0.92 -8.67
N ALA A 85 6.23 -1.70 -9.13
CA ALA A 85 6.24 -2.18 -10.51
C ALA A 85 5.00 -3.02 -10.81
N GLN A 86 4.62 -3.88 -9.87
CA GLN A 86 3.46 -4.73 -10.03
C GLN A 86 2.17 -3.90 -10.10
N TYR A 87 2.06 -2.89 -9.27
CA TYR A 87 0.91 -2.00 -9.27
C TYR A 87 0.79 -1.29 -10.62
N ARG A 88 1.90 -0.77 -11.14
CA ARG A 88 1.91 -0.05 -12.41
C ARG A 88 1.58 -0.98 -13.57
N GLN A 89 2.03 -2.22 -13.49
CA GLN A 89 1.72 -3.22 -14.49
C GLN A 89 0.22 -3.50 -14.52
N LEU A 90 -0.41 -3.69 -13.38
CA LEU A 90 -1.83 -3.94 -13.30
C LEU A 90 -2.64 -2.78 -13.84
N THR A 91 -2.25 -1.56 -13.49
CA THR A 91 -2.92 -0.36 -13.97
C THR A 91 -2.81 -0.25 -15.47
N LYS A 92 -1.64 -0.57 -16.01
CA LYS A 92 -1.40 -0.50 -17.44
C LYS A 92 -2.20 -1.55 -18.19
N LEU A 93 -2.26 -2.77 -17.64
CA LEU A 93 -2.99 -3.86 -18.28
C LEU A 93 -4.49 -3.63 -18.31
N SER A 94 -5.02 -2.96 -17.31
CA SER A 94 -6.44 -2.67 -17.26
C SER A 94 -6.86 -1.66 -18.33
N GLY A 95 -5.90 -0.96 -18.93
CA GLY A 95 -6.18 0.05 -19.93
C GLY A 95 -6.90 1.27 -19.38
N LYS A 96 -6.98 1.35 -18.07
CA LYS A 96 -7.65 2.45 -17.40
C LYS A 96 -6.73 3.08 -16.39
N GLY A 97 -6.41 4.32 -16.61
CA GLY A 97 -5.75 5.09 -15.59
C GLY A 97 -6.76 5.95 -14.87
N PRO A 98 -6.39 6.52 -13.75
CA PRO A 98 -7.29 7.40 -12.99
C PRO A 98 -7.65 8.67 -13.75
N PHE A 99 -6.98 8.95 -14.83
CA PHE A 99 -7.16 10.19 -15.60
C PHE A 99 -7.74 9.93 -16.98
N ARG A 100 -8.47 8.88 -17.12
CA ARG A 100 -9.08 8.52 -18.40
C ARG A 100 -10.45 9.12 -18.53
#